data_3dbbe4371a41c730384fb6a3654dab9f
#
_entry.id   3dbbe4371a41c730384fb6a3654dab9f
#
_cell.length_a   1.000
_cell.length_b   1.000
_cell.length_c   1.000
_cell.angle_alpha   90.00
_cell.angle_beta   90.00
_cell.angle_gamma   90.00
#
_symmetry.space_group_name_H-M   'P 1'
#
loop_
_entity.id
_entity.type
_entity.pdbx_description
1 polymer ?
#
loop_
_entity_poly.entity_id
_entity_poly.type
_entity_poly.pdbx_seq_one_letter_code
_entity_poly.pdbx_strand_id
1 'polypeptide(L)'
;YADWESETVESRKCYEAARARNLPVVVMEPVKGGSLVKLPDNAAAVLRNAAPDEPLAAWALRFAASLPGVLTVLSGMSTPEQVEENVHTMRAFRPVGAEERAALDHVRAILDGIPTVPCTDCRYCLKSCPQGVRIPAALASLNILALYGDEHRAQENYDWNASAGPASSCIACGVCEG
;
A
#
# COMPACT_ATOMS: atom_id res chain seq x y z
N TYR A 1 2.05 7.33 -0.29
CA TYR A 1 1.82 7.96 -1.60
C TYR A 1 1.01 7.08 -2.55
N ALA A 2 1.19 5.78 -2.57
CA ALA A 2 0.48 4.87 -3.46
C ALA A 2 -1.05 4.92 -3.28
N ASP A 3 -1.52 5.03 -2.04
CA ASP A 3 -2.96 5.08 -1.72
C ASP A 3 -3.52 6.51 -1.64
N TRP A 4 -2.73 7.52 -1.99
CA TRP A 4 -3.13 8.92 -1.79
C TRP A 4 -4.41 9.28 -2.52
N GLU A 5 -4.56 8.82 -3.76
CA GLU A 5 -5.75 9.03 -4.59
C GLU A 5 -6.67 7.79 -4.67
N SER A 6 -6.40 6.75 -3.86
CA SER A 6 -7.20 5.52 -3.90
C SER A 6 -8.65 5.78 -3.47
N GLU A 7 -9.59 5.36 -4.30
CA GLU A 7 -11.03 5.45 -4.00
C GLU A 7 -11.47 4.48 -2.90
N THR A 8 -10.70 3.41 -2.67
CA THR A 8 -11.03 2.41 -1.64
C THR A 8 -10.42 2.72 -0.29
N VAL A 9 -9.20 3.26 -0.26
CA VAL A 9 -8.50 3.64 0.99
C VAL A 9 -8.85 5.07 1.40
N GLU A 10 -9.12 5.94 0.42
CA GLU A 10 -9.50 7.34 0.61
C GLU A 10 -8.53 8.16 1.47
N SER A 11 -7.22 7.85 1.39
CA SER A 11 -6.20 8.44 2.27
C SER A 11 -6.20 9.96 2.25
N ARG A 12 -6.29 10.58 1.06
CA ARG A 12 -6.36 12.04 0.93
C ARG A 12 -7.60 12.62 1.59
N LYS A 13 -8.77 12.05 1.33
CA LYS A 13 -10.04 12.55 1.88
C LYS A 13 -10.05 12.46 3.41
N CYS A 14 -9.56 11.34 3.97
CA CYS A 14 -9.43 11.16 5.42
C CYS A 14 -8.48 12.19 6.03
N TYR A 15 -7.32 12.40 5.39
CA TYR A 15 -6.36 13.41 5.82
C TYR A 15 -6.96 14.82 5.77
N GLU A 16 -7.58 15.22 4.66
CA GLU A 16 -8.20 16.54 4.49
C GLU A 16 -9.33 16.78 5.53
N ALA A 17 -10.14 15.75 5.80
CA ALA A 17 -11.20 15.83 6.81
C ALA A 17 -10.65 16.05 8.24
N ALA A 18 -9.53 15.41 8.58
CA ALA A 18 -8.82 15.63 9.85
C ALA A 18 -8.24 17.05 9.90
N ARG A 19 -7.58 17.49 8.82
CA ARG A 19 -6.97 18.82 8.74
C ARG A 19 -8.00 19.96 8.81
N ALA A 20 -9.16 19.80 8.17
CA ALA A 20 -10.25 20.76 8.24
C ALA A 20 -10.75 21.01 9.69
N ARG A 21 -10.49 20.05 10.58
CA ARG A 21 -10.84 20.13 12.01
C ARG A 21 -9.63 20.42 12.90
N ASN A 22 -8.49 20.77 12.33
CA ASN A 22 -7.22 20.97 13.05
C ASN A 22 -6.79 19.77 13.91
N LEU A 23 -7.18 18.55 13.51
CA LEU A 23 -6.74 17.35 14.20
C LEU A 23 -5.34 16.96 13.74
N PRO A 24 -4.45 16.53 14.67
CA PRO A 24 -3.18 15.94 14.31
C PRO A 24 -3.39 14.58 13.65
N VAL A 25 -2.50 14.21 12.73
CA VAL A 25 -2.57 12.94 12.01
C VAL A 25 -1.38 12.07 12.39
N VAL A 26 -1.65 10.81 12.68
CA VAL A 26 -0.64 9.75 12.81
C VAL A 26 -0.76 8.85 11.60
N VAL A 27 0.33 8.65 10.86
CA VAL A 27 0.35 7.79 9.68
C VAL A 27 0.90 6.42 10.07
N MET A 28 0.13 5.37 9.79
CA MET A 28 0.54 3.97 9.95
C MET A 28 0.85 3.35 8.60
N GLU A 29 1.70 2.32 8.60
CA GLU A 29 2.09 1.56 7.41
C GLU A 29 2.53 2.43 6.22
N PRO A 30 3.45 3.39 6.41
CA PRO A 30 3.86 4.32 5.35
C PRO A 30 4.43 3.59 4.13
N VAL A 31 4.99 2.39 4.32
CA VAL A 31 5.62 1.54 3.29
C VAL A 31 4.70 0.39 2.84
N LYS A 32 3.42 0.39 3.21
CA LYS A 32 2.43 -0.68 2.89
C LYS A 32 2.92 -2.07 3.27
N GLY A 33 3.39 -2.25 4.51
CA GLY A 33 3.91 -3.53 4.97
C GLY A 33 5.12 -4.02 4.17
N GLY A 34 5.95 -3.10 3.63
CA GLY A 34 7.13 -3.41 2.82
C GLY A 34 6.89 -3.46 1.31
N SER A 35 5.65 -3.43 0.82
CA SER A 35 5.37 -3.51 -0.62
C SER A 35 6.02 -2.38 -1.43
N LEU A 36 6.15 -1.18 -0.87
CA LEU A 36 6.73 -0.03 -1.58
C LEU A 36 8.26 -0.06 -1.72
N VAL A 37 8.94 -1.03 -1.13
CA VAL A 37 10.38 -1.29 -1.42
C VAL A 37 10.57 -2.37 -2.49
N LYS A 38 9.47 -3.02 -2.91
CA LYS A 38 9.43 -4.03 -3.98
C LYS A 38 8.59 -3.55 -5.17
N LEU A 39 8.78 -2.30 -5.55
CA LEU A 39 8.09 -1.73 -6.70
C LEU A 39 8.47 -2.47 -7.99
N PRO A 40 7.58 -2.54 -8.99
CA PRO A 40 7.94 -2.94 -10.36
C PRO A 40 9.13 -2.12 -10.87
N ASP A 41 9.99 -2.74 -11.69
CA ASP A 41 11.24 -2.13 -12.14
C ASP A 41 11.07 -0.76 -12.80
N ASN A 42 10.03 -0.60 -13.62
CA ASN A 42 9.72 0.67 -14.27
C ASN A 42 9.28 1.75 -13.25
N ALA A 43 8.57 1.39 -12.21
CA ALA A 43 8.17 2.31 -11.13
C ALA A 43 9.37 2.66 -10.24
N ALA A 44 10.19 1.67 -9.87
CA ALA A 44 11.40 1.89 -9.10
C ALA A 44 12.42 2.75 -9.87
N ALA A 45 12.52 2.59 -11.19
CA ALA A 45 13.41 3.38 -12.04
C ALA A 45 13.06 4.87 -12.02
N VAL A 46 11.78 5.23 -11.93
CA VAL A 46 11.36 6.64 -11.81
C VAL A 46 11.98 7.29 -10.56
N LEU A 47 11.90 6.60 -9.41
CA LEU A 47 12.44 7.13 -8.15
C LEU A 47 13.97 7.15 -8.15
N ARG A 48 14.61 6.09 -8.65
CA ARG A 48 16.09 6.03 -8.77
C ARG A 48 16.63 7.10 -9.69
N ASN A 49 15.93 7.44 -10.78
CA ASN A 49 16.35 8.52 -11.68
C ASN A 49 16.20 9.90 -11.03
N ALA A 50 15.18 10.08 -10.19
CA ALA A 50 14.97 11.34 -9.48
C ALA A 50 15.96 11.55 -8.31
N ALA A 51 16.32 10.48 -7.59
CA ALA A 51 17.31 10.50 -6.51
C ALA A 51 17.98 9.12 -6.39
N PRO A 52 19.12 8.90 -7.06
CA PRO A 52 19.78 7.59 -7.15
C PRO A 52 20.19 6.99 -5.79
N ASP A 53 20.56 7.85 -4.85
CA ASP A 53 21.04 7.45 -3.52
C ASP A 53 19.93 7.36 -2.47
N GLU A 54 18.69 7.70 -2.82
CA GLU A 54 17.57 7.67 -1.89
C GLU A 54 16.94 6.28 -1.84
N PRO A 55 16.87 5.61 -0.66
CA PRO A 55 16.19 4.34 -0.51
C PRO A 55 14.70 4.43 -0.85
N LEU A 56 14.11 3.36 -1.40
CA LEU A 56 12.69 3.36 -1.75
C LEU A 56 11.78 3.58 -0.54
N ALA A 57 12.15 3.06 0.64
CA ALA A 57 11.43 3.30 1.89
C ALA A 57 11.42 4.78 2.26
N ALA A 58 12.53 5.48 2.05
CA ALA A 58 12.66 6.90 2.37
C ALA A 58 11.65 7.77 1.62
N TRP A 59 11.35 7.46 0.36
CA TRP A 59 10.31 8.16 -0.41
C TRP A 59 8.95 8.11 0.25
N ALA A 60 8.56 6.93 0.77
CA ALA A 60 7.27 6.74 1.43
C ALA A 60 7.22 7.44 2.80
N LEU A 61 8.30 7.35 3.58
CA LEU A 61 8.42 8.01 4.89
C LEU A 61 8.39 9.53 4.73
N ARG A 62 9.19 10.06 3.81
CA ARG A 62 9.27 11.49 3.54
C ARG A 62 7.96 12.04 3.00
N PHE A 63 7.27 11.31 2.11
CA PHE A 63 5.94 11.69 1.64
C PHE A 63 4.98 11.88 2.81
N ALA A 64 4.85 10.89 3.68
CA ALA A 64 3.96 10.94 4.83
C ALA A 64 4.33 12.07 5.80
N ALA A 65 5.62 12.19 6.13
CA ALA A 65 6.11 13.22 7.05
C ALA A 65 6.06 14.64 6.47
N SER A 66 5.98 14.80 5.14
CA SER A 66 5.86 16.10 4.48
C SER A 66 4.45 16.69 4.55
N LEU A 67 3.45 15.89 4.92
CA LEU A 67 2.06 16.37 4.99
C LEU A 67 1.86 17.26 6.23
N PRO A 68 1.37 18.50 6.07
CA PRO A 68 1.12 19.42 7.19
C PRO A 68 0.23 18.79 8.27
N GLY A 69 0.65 18.89 9.54
CA GLY A 69 -0.12 18.38 10.68
C GLY A 69 0.00 16.87 10.91
N VAL A 70 0.87 16.19 10.20
CA VAL A 70 1.32 14.86 10.59
C VAL A 70 2.20 15.01 11.82
N LEU A 71 1.79 14.37 12.91
CA LEU A 71 2.49 14.37 14.20
C LEU A 71 3.63 13.36 14.20
N THR A 72 3.36 12.18 13.66
CA THR A 72 4.35 11.09 13.58
C THR A 72 3.99 10.10 12.48
N VAL A 73 5.02 9.39 12.02
CA VAL A 73 4.91 8.29 11.04
C VAL A 73 5.39 7.02 11.74
N LEU A 74 4.52 6.02 11.81
CA LEU A 74 4.79 4.73 12.45
C LEU A 74 5.21 3.73 11.38
N SER A 75 6.48 3.36 11.38
CA SER A 75 7.03 2.35 10.47
C SER A 75 7.29 1.05 11.23
N GLY A 76 6.79 -0.07 10.71
CA GLY A 76 7.12 -1.41 11.19
C GLY A 76 8.47 -1.84 10.60
N MET A 77 9.47 -2.01 11.47
CA MET A 77 10.83 -2.41 11.10
C MET A 77 11.12 -3.78 11.72
N SER A 78 11.58 -4.72 10.91
CA SER A 78 11.82 -6.11 11.33
C SER A 78 13.31 -6.45 11.45
N THR A 79 14.20 -5.57 10.93
CA THR A 79 15.65 -5.77 10.97
C THR A 79 16.37 -4.50 11.46
N PRO A 80 17.59 -4.63 12.05
CA PRO A 80 18.39 -3.47 12.44
C PRO A 80 18.68 -2.51 11.29
N GLU A 81 18.93 -3.03 10.09
CA GLU A 81 19.24 -2.24 8.90
C GLU A 81 18.07 -1.34 8.53
N GLN A 82 16.83 -1.84 8.61
CA GLN A 82 15.63 -1.03 8.39
C GLN A 82 15.49 0.10 9.42
N VAL A 83 15.85 -0.18 10.68
CA VAL A 83 15.86 0.85 11.74
C VAL A 83 16.89 1.93 11.41
N GLU A 84 18.11 1.53 11.07
CA GLU A 84 19.20 2.46 10.74
C GLU A 84 18.84 3.34 9.54
N GLU A 85 18.32 2.73 8.47
CA GLU A 85 17.91 3.43 7.24
C GLU A 85 16.78 4.43 7.53
N ASN A 86 15.73 4.02 8.25
CA ASN A 86 14.61 4.88 8.59
C ASN A 86 15.01 6.02 9.53
N VAL A 87 15.86 5.73 10.53
CA VAL A 87 16.42 6.76 11.44
C VAL A 87 17.29 7.74 10.66
N HIS A 88 18.14 7.25 9.74
CA HIS A 88 18.95 8.11 8.87
C HIS A 88 18.06 9.04 8.05
N THR A 89 17.05 8.51 7.38
CA THR A 89 16.06 9.25 6.59
C THR A 89 15.39 10.36 7.41
N MET A 90 14.96 10.04 8.63
CA MET A 90 14.26 11.02 9.46
C MET A 90 15.18 12.02 10.15
N ARG A 91 16.44 11.67 10.43
CA ARG A 91 17.45 12.65 10.92
C ARG A 91 17.84 13.66 9.85
N ALA A 92 17.95 13.20 8.61
CA ALA A 92 18.24 14.05 7.44
C ALA A 92 16.96 14.52 6.72
N PHE A 93 15.83 14.55 7.45
CA PHE A 93 14.53 14.84 6.86
C PHE A 93 14.52 16.14 6.08
N ARG A 94 14.05 16.04 4.85
CA ARG A 94 13.69 17.15 3.99
C ARG A 94 12.30 16.90 3.41
N PRO A 95 11.42 17.90 3.39
CA PRO A 95 10.10 17.75 2.78
C PRO A 95 10.20 17.35 1.30
N VAL A 96 9.22 16.58 0.84
CA VAL A 96 9.11 16.21 -0.58
C VAL A 96 8.81 17.46 -1.40
N GLY A 97 9.72 17.82 -2.30
CA GLY A 97 9.60 18.96 -3.21
C GLY A 97 8.67 18.68 -4.40
N ALA A 98 8.46 19.70 -5.26
CA ALA A 98 7.55 19.60 -6.39
C ALA A 98 7.97 18.53 -7.41
N GLU A 99 9.26 18.44 -7.73
CA GLU A 99 9.81 17.46 -8.67
C GLU A 99 9.68 16.03 -8.10
N GLU A 100 9.99 15.86 -6.82
CA GLU A 100 9.85 14.58 -6.14
C GLU A 100 8.38 14.16 -6.04
N ARG A 101 7.48 15.12 -5.84
CA ARG A 101 6.03 14.87 -5.88
C ARG A 101 5.60 14.38 -7.27
N ALA A 102 6.07 15.01 -8.33
CA ALA A 102 5.78 14.57 -9.69
C ALA A 102 6.31 13.14 -9.97
N ALA A 103 7.49 12.79 -9.43
CA ALA A 103 8.02 11.43 -9.52
C ALA A 103 7.12 10.42 -8.79
N LEU A 104 6.63 10.74 -7.58
CA LEU A 104 5.69 9.89 -6.84
C LEU A 104 4.34 9.75 -7.55
N ASP A 105 3.84 10.83 -8.17
CA ASP A 105 2.60 10.80 -8.96
C ASP A 105 2.77 9.93 -10.21
N HIS A 106 3.96 9.96 -10.84
CA HIS A 106 4.26 9.06 -11.97
C HIS A 106 4.32 7.60 -11.52
N VAL A 107 4.95 7.29 -10.38
CA VAL A 107 4.93 5.93 -9.82
C VAL A 107 3.51 5.47 -9.55
N ARG A 108 2.66 6.32 -8.97
CA ARG A 108 1.25 5.99 -8.75
C ARG A 108 0.55 5.66 -10.06
N ALA A 109 0.72 6.49 -11.10
CA ALA A 109 0.12 6.23 -12.41
C ALA A 109 0.57 4.89 -13.02
N ILE A 110 1.83 4.49 -12.82
CA ILE A 110 2.32 3.17 -13.23
C ILE A 110 1.58 2.05 -12.47
N LEU A 111 1.47 2.18 -11.15
CA LEU A 111 0.78 1.18 -10.32
C LEU A 111 -0.72 1.08 -10.67
N ASP A 112 -1.39 2.21 -10.86
CA ASP A 112 -2.80 2.28 -11.26
C ASP A 112 -3.04 1.67 -12.65
N GLY A 113 -2.03 1.65 -13.51
CA GLY A 113 -2.07 1.00 -14.83
C GLY A 113 -1.89 -0.52 -14.80
N ILE A 114 -1.53 -1.10 -13.67
CA ILE A 114 -1.37 -2.56 -13.54
C ILE A 114 -2.76 -3.19 -13.36
N PRO A 115 -3.14 -4.19 -14.19
CA PRO A 115 -4.42 -4.86 -14.05
C PRO A 115 -4.55 -5.54 -12.68
N THR A 116 -5.55 -5.14 -11.91
CA THR A 116 -5.91 -5.73 -10.62
C THR A 116 -7.40 -6.06 -10.59
N VAL A 117 -7.81 -6.89 -9.63
CA VAL A 117 -9.23 -7.14 -9.41
C VAL A 117 -9.81 -6.01 -8.55
N PRO A 118 -10.78 -5.22 -9.06
CA PRO A 118 -11.33 -4.06 -8.36
C PRO A 118 -12.30 -4.49 -7.25
N CYS A 119 -11.76 -5.02 -6.15
CA CYS A 119 -12.54 -5.42 -4.98
C CYS A 119 -12.63 -4.27 -3.98
N THR A 120 -13.86 -3.82 -3.66
CA THR A 120 -14.13 -2.75 -2.69
C THR A 120 -14.32 -3.25 -1.26
N ASP A 121 -14.10 -4.55 -0.98
CA ASP A 121 -14.39 -5.22 0.29
C ASP A 121 -15.85 -5.01 0.79
N CYS A 122 -16.81 -4.89 -0.12
CA CYS A 122 -18.22 -4.75 0.24
C CYS A 122 -18.81 -6.00 0.91
N ARG A 123 -18.14 -7.16 0.80
CA ARG A 123 -18.44 -8.44 1.47
C ARG A 123 -19.74 -9.12 1.07
N TYR A 124 -20.43 -8.66 0.02
CA TYR A 124 -21.64 -9.35 -0.46
C TYR A 124 -21.36 -10.80 -0.85
N CYS A 125 -20.25 -11.05 -1.54
CA CYS A 125 -19.84 -12.39 -1.95
C CYS A 125 -19.58 -13.35 -0.78
N LEU A 126 -19.23 -12.86 0.42
CA LEU A 126 -19.04 -13.71 1.60
C LEU A 126 -20.36 -14.33 2.09
N LYS A 127 -21.45 -13.54 2.02
CA LYS A 127 -22.77 -14.01 2.46
C LYS A 127 -23.37 -15.01 1.50
N SER A 128 -23.04 -14.91 0.22
CA SER A 128 -23.59 -15.75 -0.85
C SER A 128 -22.81 -17.04 -1.05
N CYS A 129 -21.55 -17.12 -0.58
CA CYS A 129 -20.69 -18.27 -0.84
C CYS A 129 -21.08 -19.48 0.00
N PRO A 130 -21.57 -20.59 -0.61
CA PRO A 130 -21.97 -21.79 0.13
C PRO A 130 -20.81 -22.53 0.79
N GLN A 131 -19.57 -22.28 0.33
CA GLN A 131 -18.34 -22.85 0.86
C GLN A 131 -17.61 -21.94 1.85
N GLY A 132 -18.14 -20.75 2.12
CA GLY A 132 -17.53 -19.80 3.04
C GLY A 132 -16.17 -19.26 2.61
N VAL A 133 -15.88 -19.26 1.29
CA VAL A 133 -14.59 -18.76 0.77
C VAL A 133 -14.41 -17.28 1.11
N ARG A 134 -13.25 -16.92 1.65
CA ARG A 134 -12.85 -15.54 1.98
C ARG A 134 -12.44 -14.77 0.72
N ILE A 135 -13.38 -14.59 -0.21
CA ILE A 135 -13.15 -14.05 -1.55
C ILE A 135 -12.41 -12.70 -1.52
N PRO A 136 -12.82 -11.67 -0.75
CA PRO A 136 -12.11 -10.40 -0.74
C PRO A 136 -10.64 -10.53 -0.28
N ALA A 137 -10.37 -11.39 0.69
CA ALA A 137 -9.01 -11.63 1.18
C ALA A 137 -8.15 -12.34 0.12
N ALA A 138 -8.70 -13.31 -0.59
CA ALA A 138 -8.00 -13.98 -1.69
C ALA A 138 -7.70 -13.00 -2.84
N LEU A 139 -8.65 -12.13 -3.19
CA LEU A 139 -8.46 -11.10 -4.22
C LEU A 139 -7.41 -10.04 -3.80
N ALA A 140 -7.41 -9.64 -2.52
CA ALA A 140 -6.39 -8.73 -1.99
C ALA A 140 -4.98 -9.32 -2.12
N SER A 141 -4.80 -10.62 -1.80
CA SER A 141 -3.52 -11.31 -1.96
C SER A 141 -3.09 -11.41 -3.42
N LEU A 142 -4.03 -11.70 -4.32
CA LEU A 142 -3.76 -11.71 -5.76
C LEU A 142 -3.32 -10.32 -6.27
N ASN A 143 -3.96 -9.25 -5.79
CA ASN A 143 -3.59 -7.89 -6.14
C ASN A 143 -2.20 -7.49 -5.61
N ILE A 144 -1.81 -7.97 -4.42
CA ILE A 144 -0.44 -7.77 -3.93
C ILE A 144 0.58 -8.41 -4.88
N LEU A 145 0.31 -9.64 -5.32
CA LEU A 145 1.16 -10.34 -6.28
C LEU A 145 1.23 -9.61 -7.62
N ALA A 146 0.09 -9.18 -8.15
CA ALA A 146 0.00 -8.47 -9.42
C ALA A 146 0.74 -7.13 -9.40
N LEU A 147 0.58 -6.34 -8.33
CA LEU A 147 1.16 -5.01 -8.21
C LEU A 147 2.66 -5.01 -7.93
N TYR A 148 3.12 -5.93 -7.10
CA TYR A 148 4.48 -5.89 -6.53
C TYR A 148 5.33 -7.10 -6.86
N GLY A 149 4.78 -8.17 -7.44
CA GLY A 149 5.48 -9.43 -7.66
C GLY A 149 5.96 -10.10 -6.36
N ASP A 150 5.44 -9.67 -5.21
CA ASP A 150 5.88 -10.13 -3.90
C ASP A 150 5.09 -11.37 -3.46
N GLU A 151 5.56 -12.55 -3.89
CA GLU A 151 4.95 -13.84 -3.54
C GLU A 151 4.88 -14.05 -2.02
N HIS A 152 5.95 -13.70 -1.30
CA HIS A 152 6.00 -13.88 0.15
C HIS A 152 4.91 -13.04 0.85
N ARG A 153 4.82 -11.76 0.51
CA ARG A 153 3.80 -10.86 1.08
C ARG A 153 2.38 -11.26 0.68
N ALA A 154 2.18 -11.70 -0.55
CA ALA A 154 0.90 -12.20 -1.03
C ALA A 154 0.47 -13.47 -0.27
N GLN A 155 1.42 -14.41 -0.02
CA GLN A 155 1.16 -15.62 0.75
C GLN A 155 0.87 -15.30 2.22
N GLU A 156 1.66 -14.45 2.88
CA GLU A 156 1.40 -14.01 4.26
C GLU A 156 0.01 -13.39 4.39
N ASN A 157 -0.37 -12.51 3.47
CA ASN A 157 -1.69 -11.89 3.47
C ASN A 157 -2.81 -12.93 3.30
N TYR A 158 -2.58 -13.91 2.43
CA TYR A 158 -3.53 -15.00 2.20
C TYR A 158 -3.68 -15.87 3.44
N ASP A 159 -2.58 -16.30 4.05
CA ASP A 159 -2.59 -17.16 5.23
C ASP A 159 -3.25 -16.48 6.43
N TRP A 160 -3.00 -15.18 6.60
CA TRP A 160 -3.60 -14.41 7.69
C TRP A 160 -5.10 -14.16 7.50
N ASN A 161 -5.55 -13.84 6.28
CA ASN A 161 -6.90 -13.34 6.04
C ASN A 161 -7.84 -14.34 5.37
N ALA A 162 -7.32 -15.31 4.62
CA ALA A 162 -8.10 -16.23 3.80
C ALA A 162 -8.07 -17.69 4.28
N SER A 163 -7.19 -18.08 5.20
CA SER A 163 -7.02 -19.46 5.64
C SER A 163 -8.29 -20.11 6.21
N ALA A 164 -9.14 -19.33 6.88
CA ALA A 164 -10.41 -19.81 7.44
C ALA A 164 -11.48 -20.17 6.37
N GLY A 165 -11.25 -19.76 5.11
CA GLY A 165 -12.10 -20.07 3.96
C GLY A 165 -11.26 -19.97 2.69
N PRO A 166 -10.38 -20.96 2.44
CA PRO A 166 -9.41 -20.89 1.35
C PRO A 166 -10.07 -20.93 -0.02
N ALA A 167 -9.45 -20.30 -1.02
CA ALA A 167 -9.94 -20.28 -2.40
C ALA A 167 -10.05 -21.70 -3.02
N SER A 168 -9.23 -22.64 -2.54
CA SER A 168 -9.27 -24.04 -2.96
C SER A 168 -10.58 -24.75 -2.60
N SER A 169 -11.37 -24.23 -1.67
CA SER A 169 -12.70 -24.73 -1.35
C SER A 169 -13.78 -24.31 -2.35
N CYS A 170 -13.43 -23.50 -3.35
CA CYS A 170 -14.39 -23.03 -4.35
C CYS A 170 -14.87 -24.17 -5.23
N ILE A 171 -16.20 -24.30 -5.37
CA ILE A 171 -16.86 -25.28 -6.23
C ILE A 171 -17.31 -24.69 -7.58
N ALA A 172 -16.85 -23.49 -7.91
CA ALA A 172 -17.18 -22.78 -9.16
C ALA A 172 -18.69 -22.65 -9.43
N CYS A 173 -19.50 -22.42 -8.40
CA CYS A 173 -20.97 -22.32 -8.53
C CYS A 173 -21.44 -20.98 -9.15
N GLY A 174 -20.56 -19.96 -9.30
CA GLY A 174 -20.87 -18.67 -9.91
C GLY A 174 -21.70 -17.69 -9.05
N VAL A 175 -22.17 -18.09 -7.87
CA VAL A 175 -23.08 -17.24 -7.05
C VAL A 175 -22.46 -15.91 -6.62
N CYS A 176 -21.13 -15.83 -6.55
CA CYS A 176 -20.40 -14.60 -6.18
C CYS A 176 -20.10 -13.65 -7.36
N GLU A 177 -20.48 -14.02 -8.57
CA GLU A 177 -20.19 -13.27 -9.81
C GLU A 177 -21.36 -12.37 -10.24
N GLY A 178 -22.47 -12.39 -9.52
CA GLY A 178 -23.71 -11.66 -9.80
C GLY A 178 -23.86 -10.33 -9.08
#